data_bdcb1758b69b2cdced9a78fa66d50726
#
_entry.id   bdcb1758b69b2cdced9a78fa66d50726
#
_cell.length_a   1.000
_cell.length_b   1.000
_cell.length_c   1.000
_cell.angle_alpha   90.00
_cell.angle_beta   90.00
_cell.angle_gamma   90.00
#
_symmetry.space_group_name_H-M   'P 1'
#
loop_
_entity.id
_entity.type
_entity.pdbx_description
1 polymer ?
#
loop_
_entity_poly.entity_id
_entity_poly.type
_entity_poly.pdbx_seq_one_letter_code
_entity_poly.pdbx_strand_id
1 'polypeptide(L)'
;MRKGLCTLIDWAKLGCQIVGTAENGLQAKQAVLDYQPDIIIADIKMPVMDGLELARWVCGAQRQIQIILLTAFADFSYAQQAIQYGVSDYVTKTGNMNDIVAAVERCKQKLDQQRLLHVDVGSRISSMLSAVLSGTLHHEAEIRQQAAALGLTASGYAVAVADLRSAEAMNPSPMLRAGLEKLFYSLLPPEQLYLCPQGRHELYMVFPDCSDTQLRSFCFDCVSTARK
;
A
#
# COMPACT_ATOMS: atom_id res chain seq x y z
N MET A 1 8.37 2.99 28.38
CA MET A 1 8.96 2.67 27.07
C MET A 1 8.32 3.44 25.93
N ARG A 2 7.00 3.42 25.70
CA ARG A 2 6.31 4.15 24.59
C ARG A 2 6.71 5.63 24.49
N LYS A 3 6.65 6.41 25.59
CA LYS A 3 7.10 7.82 25.60
C LYS A 3 8.58 7.95 25.20
N GLY A 4 9.44 7.05 25.68
CA GLY A 4 10.86 7.07 25.33
C GLY A 4 11.11 6.82 23.84
N LEU A 5 10.40 5.87 23.21
CA LEU A 5 10.49 5.64 21.77
C LEU A 5 10.08 6.88 20.97
N CYS A 6 9.04 7.59 21.40
CA CYS A 6 8.58 8.79 20.71
C CYS A 6 9.55 9.97 20.83
N THR A 7 10.35 10.05 21.90
CA THR A 7 11.18 11.23 22.19
C THR A 7 12.67 11.02 21.96
N LEU A 8 13.19 9.79 22.11
CA LEU A 8 14.63 9.51 22.04
C LEU A 8 15.11 9.15 20.63
N ILE A 9 14.22 8.70 19.76
CA ILE A 9 14.54 8.39 18.37
C ILE A 9 14.15 9.57 17.48
N ASP A 10 15.11 10.04 16.69
CA ASP A 10 14.85 11.07 15.66
C ASP A 10 14.22 10.42 14.42
N TRP A 11 12.90 10.25 14.49
CA TRP A 11 12.12 9.62 13.42
C TRP A 11 12.21 10.34 12.09
N ALA A 12 12.37 11.66 12.12
CA ALA A 12 12.47 12.46 10.89
C ALA A 12 13.76 12.12 10.12
N LYS A 13 14.89 11.89 10.83
CA LYS A 13 16.13 11.42 10.18
C LYS A 13 16.02 10.05 9.57
N LEU A 14 15.15 9.20 10.13
CA LEU A 14 14.84 7.89 9.55
C LEU A 14 13.84 7.97 8.40
N GLY A 15 13.35 9.18 8.05
CA GLY A 15 12.29 9.36 7.06
C GLY A 15 10.96 8.76 7.49
N CYS A 16 10.71 8.72 8.80
CA CYS A 16 9.51 8.20 9.42
C CYS A 16 8.74 9.29 10.15
N GLN A 17 7.42 9.10 10.29
CA GLN A 17 6.55 9.95 11.09
C GLN A 17 5.72 9.08 12.03
N ILE A 18 5.57 9.50 13.28
CA ILE A 18 4.67 8.85 14.22
C ILE A 18 3.25 9.33 13.93
N VAL A 19 2.39 8.44 13.43
CA VAL A 19 0.99 8.74 13.11
C VAL A 19 0.05 8.48 14.27
N GLY A 20 0.46 7.67 15.26
CA GLY A 20 -0.37 7.38 16.43
C GLY A 20 0.36 6.58 17.50
N THR A 21 -0.23 6.51 18.68
CA THR A 21 0.22 5.67 19.80
C THR A 21 -0.98 4.98 20.44
N ALA A 22 -0.78 3.76 20.95
CA ALA A 22 -1.80 2.97 21.62
C ALA A 22 -1.28 2.42 22.96
N GLU A 23 -2.18 2.17 23.91
CA GLU A 23 -1.83 1.63 25.24
C GLU A 23 -2.02 0.12 25.34
N ASN A 24 -2.78 -0.45 24.41
CA ASN A 24 -3.02 -1.89 24.30
C ASN A 24 -3.30 -2.27 22.84
N GLY A 25 -3.35 -3.58 22.57
CA GLY A 25 -3.55 -4.09 21.23
C GLY A 25 -4.90 -3.72 20.61
N LEU A 26 -5.95 -3.57 21.41
CA LEU A 26 -7.28 -3.19 20.90
C LEU A 26 -7.28 -1.74 20.38
N GLN A 27 -6.67 -0.81 21.14
CA GLN A 27 -6.48 0.57 20.67
C GLN A 27 -5.54 0.62 19.46
N ALA A 28 -4.50 -0.21 19.44
CA ALA A 28 -3.60 -0.33 18.28
C ALA A 28 -4.36 -0.80 17.04
N LYS A 29 -5.26 -1.78 17.19
CA LYS A 29 -6.11 -2.26 16.10
C LYS A 29 -6.99 -1.14 15.52
N GLN A 30 -7.60 -0.30 16.38
CA GLN A 30 -8.38 0.85 15.92
C GLN A 30 -7.49 1.87 15.21
N ALA A 31 -6.32 2.21 15.80
CA ALA A 31 -5.36 3.12 15.17
C ALA A 31 -4.86 2.63 13.80
N VAL A 32 -4.72 1.30 13.61
CA VAL A 32 -4.39 0.72 12.31
C VAL A 32 -5.49 0.98 11.27
N LEU A 33 -6.75 0.90 11.68
CA LEU A 33 -7.88 1.17 10.78
C LEU A 33 -7.95 2.66 10.40
N ASP A 34 -7.69 3.54 11.37
CA ASP A 34 -7.83 4.99 11.20
C ASP A 34 -6.66 5.61 10.44
N TYR A 35 -5.43 5.17 10.70
CA TYR A 35 -4.20 5.80 10.21
C TYR A 35 -3.45 4.99 9.15
N GLN A 36 -3.76 3.71 8.96
CA GLN A 36 -3.11 2.80 8.03
C GLN A 36 -1.56 2.92 8.04
N PRO A 37 -0.90 2.68 9.19
CA PRO A 37 0.54 2.86 9.32
C PRO A 37 1.30 1.84 8.46
N ASP A 38 2.47 2.22 7.96
CA ASP A 38 3.37 1.30 7.26
C ASP A 38 4.08 0.35 8.24
N ILE A 39 4.41 0.84 9.45
CA ILE A 39 5.18 0.10 10.47
C ILE A 39 4.49 0.22 11.83
N ILE A 40 4.39 -0.89 12.53
CA ILE A 40 3.91 -0.96 13.92
C ILE A 40 5.06 -1.45 14.81
N ILE A 41 5.29 -0.75 15.92
CA ILE A 41 6.18 -1.21 16.98
C ILE A 41 5.33 -1.50 18.20
N ALA A 42 5.22 -2.76 18.61
CA ALA A 42 4.35 -3.19 19.69
C ALA A 42 5.11 -3.99 20.75
N ASP A 43 4.75 -3.77 22.01
CA ASP A 43 5.16 -4.66 23.10
C ASP A 43 4.42 -5.98 22.99
N ILE A 44 5.08 -7.10 23.28
CA ILE A 44 4.39 -8.40 23.39
C ILE A 44 3.42 -8.36 24.57
N LYS A 45 3.88 -7.94 25.75
CA LYS A 45 3.03 -7.92 26.95
C LYS A 45 2.27 -6.62 27.06
N MET A 46 1.02 -6.61 26.59
CA MET A 46 0.07 -5.51 26.73
C MET A 46 -1.24 -6.03 27.38
N PRO A 47 -1.97 -5.16 28.09
CA PRO A 47 -3.27 -5.52 28.63
C PRO A 47 -4.33 -5.62 27.53
N VAL A 48 -5.41 -6.34 27.79
CA VAL A 48 -6.61 -6.50 26.94
C VAL A 48 -6.34 -7.36 25.68
N MET A 49 -5.40 -6.96 24.84
CA MET A 49 -4.94 -7.63 23.65
C MET A 49 -3.42 -7.52 23.60
N ASP A 50 -2.72 -8.61 23.53
CA ASP A 50 -1.26 -8.63 23.52
C ASP A 50 -0.68 -8.36 22.11
N GLY A 51 0.66 -8.20 22.04
CA GLY A 51 1.33 -7.89 20.79
C GLY A 51 1.33 -9.04 19.79
N LEU A 52 1.27 -10.28 20.24
CA LEU A 52 1.18 -11.46 19.36
C LEU A 52 -0.22 -11.60 18.74
N GLU A 53 -1.27 -11.34 19.53
CA GLU A 53 -2.65 -11.29 19.03
C GLU A 53 -2.82 -10.18 18.00
N LEU A 54 -2.23 -8.98 18.28
CA LEU A 54 -2.20 -7.88 17.32
C LEU A 54 -1.47 -8.29 16.03
N ALA A 55 -0.29 -8.92 16.14
CA ALA A 55 0.49 -9.38 15.00
C ALA A 55 -0.29 -10.40 14.16
N ARG A 56 -0.91 -11.37 14.79
CA ARG A 56 -1.76 -12.35 14.12
C ARG A 56 -2.90 -11.69 13.34
N TRP A 57 -3.54 -10.68 13.93
CA TRP A 57 -4.62 -9.96 13.26
C TRP A 57 -4.10 -9.10 12.07
N VAL A 58 -2.98 -8.39 12.24
CA VAL A 58 -2.37 -7.56 11.18
C VAL A 58 -1.96 -8.44 10.00
N CYS A 59 -1.22 -9.52 10.26
CA CYS A 59 -0.70 -10.39 9.21
C CYS A 59 -1.81 -11.22 8.54
N GLY A 60 -2.82 -11.65 9.29
CA GLY A 60 -3.97 -12.40 8.76
C GLY A 60 -4.90 -11.58 7.87
N ALA A 61 -4.89 -10.26 7.99
CA ALA A 61 -5.70 -9.36 7.16
C ALA A 61 -5.03 -9.01 5.82
N GLN A 62 -3.93 -9.68 5.44
CA GLN A 62 -3.13 -9.42 4.22
C GLN A 62 -2.72 -7.95 4.05
N ARG A 63 -2.57 -7.21 5.16
CA ARG A 63 -2.16 -5.82 5.14
C ARG A 63 -0.66 -5.74 4.90
N GLN A 64 -0.21 -4.85 4.04
CA GLN A 64 1.22 -4.60 3.80
C GLN A 64 1.88 -3.82 4.95
N ILE A 65 1.52 -4.13 6.20
CA ILE A 65 2.03 -3.45 7.39
C ILE A 65 3.16 -4.30 7.98
N GLN A 66 4.31 -3.67 8.20
CA GLN A 66 5.42 -4.32 8.89
C GLN A 66 5.21 -4.21 10.40
N ILE A 67 5.37 -5.31 11.13
CA ILE A 67 5.25 -5.29 12.60
C ILE A 67 6.56 -5.70 13.26
N ILE A 68 7.02 -4.89 14.22
CA ILE A 68 8.19 -5.11 15.06
C ILE A 68 7.68 -5.40 16.48
N LEU A 69 7.98 -6.58 17.01
CA LEU A 69 7.63 -6.92 18.39
C LEU A 69 8.77 -6.62 19.35
N LEU A 70 8.45 -5.98 20.46
CA LEU A 70 9.36 -5.72 21.57
C LEU A 70 9.09 -6.68 22.71
N THR A 71 10.16 -7.26 23.31
CA THR A 71 10.06 -8.14 24.46
C THR A 71 11.03 -7.76 25.56
N ALA A 72 10.65 -8.00 26.81
CA ALA A 72 11.54 -7.81 27.95
C ALA A 72 12.56 -8.96 28.11
N PHE A 73 12.24 -10.14 27.60
CA PHE A 73 13.07 -11.34 27.73
C PHE A 73 13.19 -12.04 26.38
N ALA A 74 14.37 -12.62 26.14
CA ALA A 74 14.58 -13.52 25.00
C ALA A 74 13.87 -14.86 25.26
N ASP A 75 12.55 -14.86 25.13
CA ASP A 75 11.75 -16.07 25.27
C ASP A 75 11.58 -16.71 23.88
N PHE A 76 12.11 -17.92 23.75
CA PHE A 76 12.10 -18.67 22.50
C PHE A 76 10.68 -18.95 22.01
N SER A 77 9.72 -19.15 22.93
CA SER A 77 8.32 -19.44 22.58
C SER A 77 7.65 -18.25 21.87
N TYR A 78 7.93 -17.01 22.32
CA TYR A 78 7.42 -15.81 21.69
C TYR A 78 8.08 -15.54 20.32
N ALA A 79 9.37 -15.80 20.21
CA ALA A 79 10.08 -15.68 18.94
C ALA A 79 9.52 -16.65 17.89
N GLN A 80 9.26 -17.90 18.29
CA GLN A 80 8.69 -18.91 17.41
C GLN A 80 7.28 -18.53 16.93
N GLN A 81 6.42 -18.04 17.83
CA GLN A 81 5.08 -17.58 17.45
C GLN A 81 5.13 -16.34 16.56
N ALA A 82 6.04 -15.39 16.84
CA ALA A 82 6.23 -14.20 16.00
C ALA A 82 6.61 -14.58 14.56
N ILE A 83 7.50 -15.57 14.38
CA ILE A 83 7.88 -16.10 13.06
C ILE A 83 6.66 -16.74 12.36
N GLN A 84 5.89 -17.56 13.09
CA GLN A 84 4.69 -18.20 12.53
C GLN A 84 3.63 -17.20 12.06
N TYR A 85 3.51 -16.07 12.73
CA TYR A 85 2.57 -15.01 12.34
C TYR A 85 3.13 -14.07 11.24
N GLY A 86 4.39 -14.25 10.82
CA GLY A 86 5.00 -13.43 9.78
C GLY A 86 5.41 -12.05 10.26
N VAL A 87 5.75 -11.90 11.54
CA VAL A 87 6.27 -10.65 12.11
C VAL A 87 7.56 -10.25 11.41
N SER A 88 7.69 -8.97 11.11
CA SER A 88 8.82 -8.45 10.32
C SER A 88 10.13 -8.47 11.08
N ASP A 89 10.07 -8.21 12.39
CA ASP A 89 11.22 -8.22 13.27
C ASP A 89 10.84 -8.41 14.75
N TYR A 90 11.82 -8.82 15.55
CA TYR A 90 11.67 -9.11 16.97
C TYR A 90 12.88 -8.54 17.73
N VAL A 91 12.66 -7.61 18.67
CA VAL A 91 13.71 -6.88 19.37
C VAL A 91 13.56 -6.98 20.88
N THR A 92 14.65 -7.24 21.60
CA THR A 92 14.64 -7.26 23.06
C THR A 92 14.72 -5.84 23.63
N LYS A 93 13.93 -5.54 24.67
CA LYS A 93 13.92 -4.22 25.35
C LYS A 93 15.20 -3.96 26.17
N THR A 94 15.96 -5.01 26.48
CA THR A 94 17.25 -4.94 27.15
C THR A 94 18.39 -4.59 26.21
N GLY A 95 18.14 -4.61 24.90
CA GLY A 95 19.08 -4.18 23.87
C GLY A 95 19.21 -2.66 23.78
N ASN A 96 20.08 -2.22 22.88
CA ASN A 96 20.31 -0.82 22.61
C ASN A 96 19.13 -0.24 21.76
N MET A 97 18.85 1.06 21.94
CA MET A 97 17.90 1.78 21.08
C MET A 97 18.22 1.63 19.58
N ASN A 98 19.51 1.48 19.27
CA ASN A 98 19.98 1.22 17.91
C ASN A 98 19.43 -0.08 17.30
N ASP A 99 19.08 -1.09 18.11
CA ASP A 99 18.49 -2.33 17.62
C ASP A 99 17.09 -2.09 17.06
N ILE A 100 16.34 -1.17 17.70
CA ILE A 100 15.01 -0.76 17.23
C ILE A 100 15.14 0.04 15.94
N VAL A 101 16.10 0.97 15.87
CA VAL A 101 16.39 1.74 14.65
C VAL A 101 16.74 0.81 13.49
N ALA A 102 17.63 -0.16 13.72
CA ALA A 102 18.02 -1.14 12.72
C ALA A 102 16.83 -2.01 12.25
N ALA A 103 15.93 -2.39 13.17
CA ALA A 103 14.69 -3.11 12.82
C ALA A 103 13.77 -2.27 11.94
N VAL A 104 13.60 -0.99 12.24
CA VAL A 104 12.81 -0.06 11.43
C VAL A 104 13.42 0.11 10.03
N GLU A 105 14.74 0.24 9.93
CA GLU A 105 15.42 0.33 8.62
C GLU A 105 15.23 -0.94 7.79
N ARG A 106 15.31 -2.14 8.40
CA ARG A 106 14.99 -3.40 7.71
C ARG A 106 13.54 -3.45 7.23
N CYS A 107 12.59 -2.98 8.04
CA CYS A 107 11.18 -2.89 7.65
C CYS A 107 10.98 -1.92 6.47
N LYS A 108 11.63 -0.75 6.49
CA LYS A 108 11.60 0.20 5.37
C LYS A 108 12.13 -0.42 4.08
N GLN A 109 13.29 -1.08 4.15
CA GLN A 109 13.86 -1.76 2.97
C GLN A 109 12.90 -2.80 2.38
N LYS A 110 12.22 -3.58 3.25
CA LYS A 110 11.20 -4.55 2.80
C LYS A 110 10.01 -3.85 2.12
N LEU A 111 9.51 -2.75 2.70
CA LEU A 111 8.42 -1.95 2.13
C LEU A 111 8.83 -1.35 0.79
N ASP A 112 10.04 -0.79 0.68
CA ASP A 112 10.53 -0.21 -0.56
C ASP A 112 10.70 -1.27 -1.65
N GLN A 113 11.22 -2.46 -1.32
CA GLN A 113 11.29 -3.59 -2.24
C GLN A 113 9.90 -4.05 -2.70
N GLN A 114 8.94 -4.16 -1.78
CA GLN A 114 7.56 -4.50 -2.10
C GLN A 114 6.93 -3.45 -3.02
N ARG A 115 7.11 -2.16 -2.73
CA ARG A 115 6.64 -1.05 -3.57
C ARG A 115 7.26 -1.08 -4.97
N LEU A 116 8.56 -1.34 -5.08
CA LEU A 116 9.23 -1.48 -6.37
C LEU A 116 8.68 -2.64 -7.19
N LEU A 117 8.46 -3.80 -6.57
CA LEU A 117 7.85 -4.96 -7.23
C LEU A 117 6.42 -4.66 -7.70
N HIS A 118 5.61 -3.99 -6.87
CA HIS A 118 4.25 -3.58 -7.25
C HIS A 118 4.26 -2.55 -8.38
N VAL A 119 5.17 -1.57 -8.35
CA VAL A 119 5.34 -0.58 -9.43
C VAL A 119 5.73 -1.27 -10.74
N ASP A 120 6.65 -2.25 -10.70
CA ASP A 120 7.06 -3.00 -11.90
C ASP A 120 5.90 -3.81 -12.49
N VAL A 121 5.17 -4.57 -11.66
CA VAL A 121 4.00 -5.34 -12.11
C VAL A 121 2.90 -4.41 -12.61
N GLY A 122 2.57 -3.35 -11.87
CA GLY A 122 1.57 -2.35 -12.28
C GLY A 122 1.95 -1.66 -13.59
N SER A 123 3.21 -1.30 -13.77
CA SER A 123 3.74 -0.72 -15.02
C SER A 123 3.62 -1.70 -16.19
N ARG A 124 3.93 -2.98 -16.00
CA ARG A 124 3.80 -4.02 -17.02
C ARG A 124 2.33 -4.28 -17.39
N ILE A 125 1.43 -4.32 -16.41
CA ILE A 125 -0.01 -4.41 -16.64
C ILE A 125 -0.49 -3.21 -17.46
N SER A 126 -0.15 -1.99 -17.04
CA SER A 126 -0.50 -0.76 -17.75
C SER A 126 0.03 -0.72 -19.16
N SER A 127 1.26 -1.18 -19.41
CA SER A 127 1.85 -1.27 -20.75
C SER A 127 1.12 -2.28 -21.63
N MET A 128 0.79 -3.46 -21.10
CA MET A 128 0.01 -4.47 -21.82
C MET A 128 -1.39 -3.96 -22.16
N LEU A 129 -2.10 -3.38 -21.19
CA LEU A 129 -3.45 -2.83 -21.43
C LEU A 129 -3.41 -1.67 -22.42
N SER A 130 -2.39 -0.81 -22.37
CA SER A 130 -2.18 0.24 -23.36
C SER A 130 -2.00 -0.33 -24.78
N ALA A 131 -1.24 -1.42 -24.92
CA ALA A 131 -1.04 -2.09 -26.20
C ALA A 131 -2.33 -2.70 -26.75
N VAL A 132 -3.19 -3.26 -25.88
CA VAL A 132 -4.52 -3.76 -26.24
C VAL A 132 -5.44 -2.60 -26.66
N LEU A 133 -5.52 -1.55 -25.87
CA LEU A 133 -6.39 -0.38 -26.13
C LEU A 133 -5.99 0.38 -27.39
N SER A 134 -4.69 0.45 -27.70
CA SER A 134 -4.18 1.06 -28.95
C SER A 134 -4.30 0.14 -30.17
N GLY A 135 -4.73 -1.12 -30.00
CA GLY A 135 -4.80 -2.11 -31.08
C GLY A 135 -3.45 -2.67 -31.52
N THR A 136 -2.35 -2.33 -30.84
CA THR A 136 -1.02 -2.85 -31.15
C THR A 136 -0.90 -4.33 -30.77
N LEU A 137 -1.57 -4.73 -29.69
CA LEU A 137 -1.72 -6.12 -29.27
C LEU A 137 -3.19 -6.55 -29.49
N HIS A 138 -3.44 -7.37 -30.52
CA HIS A 138 -4.81 -7.73 -30.95
C HIS A 138 -5.03 -9.24 -31.07
N HIS A 139 -3.99 -10.06 -30.93
CA HIS A 139 -4.13 -11.52 -30.96
C HIS A 139 -4.63 -12.05 -29.62
N GLU A 140 -5.81 -12.61 -29.59
CA GLU A 140 -6.49 -13.07 -28.37
C GLU A 140 -5.64 -14.07 -27.56
N ALA A 141 -4.97 -15.01 -28.23
CA ALA A 141 -4.10 -15.99 -27.57
C ALA A 141 -2.92 -15.34 -26.84
N GLU A 142 -2.31 -14.33 -27.46
CA GLU A 142 -1.19 -13.58 -26.89
C GLU A 142 -1.64 -12.71 -25.72
N ILE A 143 -2.79 -12.03 -25.88
CA ILE A 143 -3.40 -11.25 -24.79
C ILE A 143 -3.67 -12.14 -23.56
N ARG A 144 -4.28 -13.31 -23.76
CA ARG A 144 -4.57 -14.27 -22.69
C ARG A 144 -3.27 -14.77 -22.02
N GLN A 145 -2.24 -15.07 -22.80
CA GLN A 145 -0.97 -15.54 -22.27
C GLN A 145 -0.28 -14.46 -21.43
N GLN A 146 -0.22 -13.22 -21.91
CA GLN A 146 0.39 -12.11 -21.18
C GLN A 146 -0.42 -11.75 -19.94
N ALA A 147 -1.76 -11.72 -20.02
CA ALA A 147 -2.64 -11.49 -18.89
C ALA A 147 -2.45 -12.53 -17.78
N ALA A 148 -2.40 -13.82 -18.13
CA ALA A 148 -2.15 -14.89 -17.18
C ALA A 148 -0.78 -14.77 -16.51
N ALA A 149 0.27 -14.42 -17.27
CA ALA A 149 1.62 -14.21 -16.75
C ALA A 149 1.71 -13.01 -15.78
N LEU A 150 0.81 -12.03 -15.90
CA LEU A 150 0.71 -10.86 -15.02
C LEU A 150 -0.30 -11.06 -13.87
N GLY A 151 -0.92 -12.24 -13.77
CA GLY A 151 -1.92 -12.53 -12.73
C GLY A 151 -3.28 -11.84 -12.94
N LEU A 152 -3.57 -11.37 -14.14
CA LEU A 152 -4.88 -10.76 -14.48
C LEU A 152 -5.90 -11.88 -14.66
N THR A 153 -6.77 -12.05 -13.66
CA THR A 153 -7.77 -13.13 -13.59
C THR A 153 -9.22 -12.61 -13.66
N ALA A 154 -9.40 -11.32 -13.87
CA ALA A 154 -10.72 -10.71 -13.94
C ALA A 154 -11.59 -11.32 -15.08
N SER A 155 -12.87 -11.51 -14.83
CA SER A 155 -13.84 -12.03 -15.80
C SER A 155 -14.23 -10.99 -16.84
N GLY A 156 -14.07 -9.70 -16.51
CA GLY A 156 -14.34 -8.55 -17.35
C GLY A 156 -13.58 -7.30 -16.90
N TYR A 157 -13.49 -6.34 -17.78
CA TYR A 157 -12.86 -5.06 -17.52
C TYR A 157 -13.77 -3.93 -17.97
N ALA A 158 -13.99 -2.94 -17.10
CA ALA A 158 -14.59 -1.67 -17.48
C ALA A 158 -13.50 -0.62 -17.72
N VAL A 159 -13.72 0.28 -18.67
CA VAL A 159 -12.75 1.32 -19.03
C VAL A 159 -13.43 2.68 -18.95
N ALA A 160 -12.81 3.61 -18.23
CA ALA A 160 -13.13 5.03 -18.29
C ALA A 160 -11.95 5.81 -18.87
N VAL A 161 -12.23 6.93 -19.51
CA VAL A 161 -11.19 7.79 -20.11
C VAL A 161 -11.29 9.16 -19.48
N ALA A 162 -10.18 9.63 -18.91
CA ALA A 162 -10.02 11.01 -18.50
C ALA A 162 -9.28 11.76 -19.59
N ASP A 163 -9.93 12.80 -20.12
CA ASP A 163 -9.28 13.77 -21.01
C ASP A 163 -8.69 14.90 -20.17
N LEU A 164 -7.38 15.02 -20.19
CA LEU A 164 -6.61 15.95 -19.35
C LEU A 164 -6.40 17.32 -20.01
N ARG A 165 -7.06 17.60 -21.13
CA ARG A 165 -6.98 18.92 -21.77
C ARG A 165 -7.71 19.96 -20.92
N SER A 166 -7.06 21.10 -20.66
CA SER A 166 -7.71 22.25 -20.05
C SER A 166 -7.98 23.33 -21.12
N ALA A 167 -8.92 24.23 -20.83
CA ALA A 167 -9.22 25.36 -21.73
C ALA A 167 -8.01 26.27 -21.98
N GLU A 168 -7.03 26.27 -21.08
CA GLU A 168 -5.86 27.16 -21.12
C GLU A 168 -4.56 26.46 -21.55
N ALA A 169 -4.51 25.12 -21.53
CA ALA A 169 -3.29 24.37 -21.89
C ALA A 169 -3.62 23.11 -22.68
N MET A 170 -3.13 23.05 -23.90
CA MET A 170 -3.27 21.84 -24.74
C MET A 170 -2.44 20.65 -24.25
N ASN A 171 -1.46 20.88 -23.36
CA ASN A 171 -0.63 19.83 -22.78
C ASN A 171 -0.72 19.88 -21.25
N PRO A 172 -1.21 18.83 -20.57
CA PRO A 172 -1.17 18.75 -19.12
C PRO A 172 0.29 18.71 -18.65
N SER A 173 0.59 19.50 -17.61
CA SER A 173 1.91 19.44 -17.00
C SER A 173 2.15 18.06 -16.41
N PRO A 174 3.41 17.54 -16.37
CA PRO A 174 3.74 16.30 -15.69
C PRO A 174 3.29 16.28 -14.22
N MET A 175 3.26 17.45 -13.60
CA MET A 175 2.83 17.64 -12.21
C MET A 175 1.32 17.42 -12.02
N LEU A 176 0.50 17.92 -12.97
CA LEU A 176 -0.95 17.70 -12.97
C LEU A 176 -1.27 16.21 -13.12
N ARG A 177 -0.57 15.54 -14.02
CA ARG A 177 -0.75 14.10 -14.25
C ARG A 177 -0.40 13.29 -13.00
N ALA A 178 0.76 13.51 -12.40
CA ALA A 178 1.18 12.84 -11.18
C ALA A 178 0.21 13.11 -10.01
N GLY A 179 -0.34 14.33 -9.92
CA GLY A 179 -1.36 14.70 -8.94
C GLY A 179 -2.66 13.91 -9.14
N LEU A 180 -3.12 13.76 -10.38
CA LEU A 180 -4.31 12.98 -10.70
C LEU A 180 -4.12 11.48 -10.48
N GLU A 181 -2.97 10.91 -10.84
CA GLU A 181 -2.64 9.52 -10.55
C GLU A 181 -2.67 9.25 -9.04
N LYS A 182 -2.08 10.15 -8.25
CA LYS A 182 -2.12 10.07 -6.79
C LYS A 182 -3.56 10.18 -6.24
N LEU A 183 -4.37 11.06 -6.79
CA LEU A 183 -5.78 11.20 -6.43
C LEU A 183 -6.55 9.91 -6.73
N PHE A 184 -6.40 9.35 -7.92
CA PHE A 184 -7.13 8.14 -8.32
C PHE A 184 -6.75 6.94 -7.44
N TYR A 185 -5.47 6.74 -7.14
CA TYR A 185 -5.03 5.68 -6.23
C TYR A 185 -5.37 5.95 -4.75
N SER A 186 -5.73 7.18 -4.38
CA SER A 186 -6.30 7.46 -3.06
C SER A 186 -7.77 7.05 -2.93
N LEU A 187 -8.48 6.94 -4.05
CA LEU A 187 -9.88 6.53 -4.10
C LEU A 187 -10.03 5.01 -4.26
N LEU A 188 -9.12 4.38 -5.01
CA LEU A 188 -9.13 2.93 -5.23
C LEU A 188 -7.70 2.35 -5.14
N PRO A 189 -7.55 1.15 -4.55
CA PRO A 189 -6.27 0.48 -4.47
C PRO A 189 -5.77 0.03 -5.85
N PRO A 190 -4.44 -0.16 -6.04
CA PRO A 190 -3.83 -0.54 -7.31
C PRO A 190 -4.33 -1.86 -7.92
N GLU A 191 -4.90 -2.75 -7.10
CA GLU A 191 -5.47 -4.01 -7.60
C GLU A 191 -6.85 -3.81 -8.26
N GLN A 192 -7.53 -2.69 -7.98
CA GLN A 192 -8.87 -2.37 -8.49
C GLN A 192 -8.87 -1.31 -9.59
N LEU A 193 -7.71 -0.70 -9.87
CA LEU A 193 -7.58 0.35 -10.88
C LEU A 193 -6.20 0.29 -11.53
N TYR A 194 -6.17 0.15 -12.85
CA TYR A 194 -4.95 0.30 -13.64
C TYR A 194 -5.01 1.60 -14.44
N LEU A 195 -3.99 2.44 -14.31
CA LEU A 195 -3.87 3.69 -15.04
C LEU A 195 -2.99 3.47 -16.28
N CYS A 196 -3.57 3.64 -17.46
CA CYS A 196 -2.92 3.42 -18.74
C CYS A 196 -2.83 4.73 -19.52
N PRO A 197 -1.71 5.42 -19.48
CA PRO A 197 -1.51 6.64 -20.25
C PRO A 197 -1.59 6.38 -21.76
N GLN A 198 -2.42 7.13 -22.47
CA GLN A 198 -2.53 7.10 -23.93
C GLN A 198 -2.23 8.49 -24.51
N GLY A 199 -1.15 8.57 -25.28
CA GLY A 199 -0.73 9.86 -25.85
C GLY A 199 -0.40 10.91 -24.79
N ARG A 200 -0.68 12.20 -25.13
CA ARG A 200 -0.33 13.32 -24.25
C ARG A 200 -1.44 13.77 -23.31
N HIS A 201 -2.69 13.49 -23.65
CA HIS A 201 -3.86 14.09 -23.01
C HIS A 201 -4.83 13.09 -22.41
N GLU A 202 -4.72 11.80 -22.74
CA GLU A 202 -5.66 10.80 -22.32
C GLU A 202 -5.07 9.89 -21.25
N LEU A 203 -5.86 9.61 -20.22
CA LEU A 203 -5.55 8.64 -19.19
C LEU A 203 -6.71 7.64 -19.16
N TYR A 204 -6.44 6.43 -19.60
CA TYR A 204 -7.39 5.34 -19.51
C TYR A 204 -7.34 4.72 -18.12
N MET A 205 -8.48 4.56 -17.51
CA MET A 205 -8.67 3.93 -16.22
C MET A 205 -9.34 2.58 -16.46
N VAL A 206 -8.64 1.49 -16.15
CA VAL A 206 -9.12 0.13 -16.38
C VAL A 206 -9.45 -0.51 -15.04
N PHE A 207 -10.67 -0.98 -14.90
CA PHE A 207 -11.25 -1.54 -13.68
C PHE A 207 -11.55 -3.02 -13.88
N PRO A 208 -10.85 -3.95 -13.18
CA PRO A 208 -11.20 -5.36 -13.21
C PRO A 208 -12.51 -5.62 -12.46
N ASP A 209 -13.36 -6.50 -13.00
CA ASP A 209 -14.62 -6.96 -12.41
C ASP A 209 -15.54 -5.84 -11.85
N CYS A 210 -15.50 -4.67 -12.46
CA CYS A 210 -16.24 -3.50 -12.03
C CYS A 210 -17.63 -3.44 -12.70
N SER A 211 -18.66 -3.21 -11.91
CA SER A 211 -20.02 -2.96 -12.41
C SER A 211 -20.18 -1.51 -12.87
N ASP A 212 -21.14 -1.27 -13.78
CA ASP A 212 -21.48 0.08 -14.25
C ASP A 212 -21.81 1.05 -13.11
N THR A 213 -22.46 0.56 -12.07
CA THR A 213 -22.82 1.38 -10.89
C THR A 213 -21.60 1.84 -10.12
N GLN A 214 -20.64 0.94 -9.90
CA GLN A 214 -19.38 1.24 -9.24
C GLN A 214 -18.54 2.22 -10.07
N LEU A 215 -18.46 2.01 -11.39
CA LEU A 215 -17.75 2.89 -12.30
C LEU A 215 -18.33 4.32 -12.28
N ARG A 216 -19.66 4.45 -12.32
CA ARG A 216 -20.33 5.75 -12.25
C ARG A 216 -20.08 6.47 -10.93
N SER A 217 -20.14 5.73 -9.80
CA SER A 217 -19.82 6.28 -8.47
C SER A 217 -18.39 6.81 -8.42
N PHE A 218 -17.42 6.02 -8.86
CA PHE A 218 -16.03 6.43 -8.92
C PHE A 218 -15.81 7.70 -9.77
N CYS A 219 -16.39 7.75 -10.98
CA CYS A 219 -16.29 8.93 -11.83
C CYS A 219 -16.91 10.17 -11.17
N PHE A 220 -18.04 10.02 -10.46
CA PHE A 220 -18.66 11.10 -9.72
C PHE A 220 -17.77 11.61 -8.58
N ASP A 221 -17.17 10.69 -7.80
CA ASP A 221 -16.27 11.02 -6.70
C ASP A 221 -15.00 11.73 -7.20
N CYS A 222 -14.44 11.30 -8.32
CA CYS A 222 -13.31 11.97 -8.97
C CYS A 222 -13.65 13.42 -9.33
N VAL A 223 -14.79 13.66 -9.98
CA VAL A 223 -15.21 15.01 -10.39
C VAL A 223 -15.51 15.90 -9.17
N SER A 224 -16.13 15.35 -8.14
CA SER A 224 -16.46 16.09 -6.91
C SER A 224 -15.22 16.48 -6.12
N THR A 225 -14.20 15.61 -6.10
CA THR A 225 -12.93 15.86 -5.38
C THR A 225 -12.03 16.83 -6.15
N ALA A 226 -12.02 16.77 -7.48
CA ALA A 226 -11.24 17.68 -8.34
C ALA A 226 -11.76 19.12 -8.34
N ARG A 227 -13.00 19.36 -7.86
CA ARG A 227 -13.60 20.70 -7.77
C ARG A 227 -13.33 21.41 -6.44
N LYS A 228 -12.74 20.73 -5.46
CA LYS A 228 -12.32 21.29 -4.15
C LYS A 228 -10.85 21.68 -4.18
#